data_2f2fbebb5377bc91a35ecf4dd3636bc9
#
_entry.id   2f2fbebb5377bc91a35ecf4dd3636bc9
#
_cell.length_a   1.000
_cell.length_b   1.000
_cell.length_c   1.000
_cell.angle_alpha   90.00
_cell.angle_beta   90.00
_cell.angle_gamma   90.00
#
_symmetry.space_group_name_H-M   'P 1'
#
loop_
_entity.id
_entity.type
_entity.pdbx_description
1 polymer ?
#
loop_
_entity_poly.entity_id
_entity_poly.type
_entity_poly.pdbx_seq_one_letter_code
_entity_poly.pdbx_strand_id
1 'polypeptide(L)'
;MLKTVIGLLTALFVAGLSLAYGQEPSSPMPTQQAPMPSPTDIKILTDARIGIVKAVLQLTPEQEKLWPPVEEAIRARADTRYKRMVSITQRQSQQGEIDAVALLRERSDAFAEKAAALKKLADAWAPLYQTLKPDQKQRMQLLAMRVVDQLRDQPDDWD
;
A
#
# COMPACT_ATOMS: atom_id res chain seq x y z
N MET A 1 -35.88 34.76 44.09
CA MET A 1 -37.10 34.02 44.46
C MET A 1 -36.80 32.59 44.18
N LEU A 2 -36.28 31.86 45.16
CA LEU A 2 -36.94 31.05 46.18
C LEU A 2 -37.89 30.01 45.57
N LYS A 3 -37.52 28.73 45.57
CA LYS A 3 -38.07 27.69 46.43
C LYS A 3 -37.43 26.32 46.18
N THR A 4 -36.66 25.91 47.15
CA THR A 4 -36.48 24.59 47.75
C THR A 4 -37.70 23.69 47.69
N VAL A 5 -37.54 22.38 47.38
CA VAL A 5 -38.24 21.30 48.08
C VAL A 5 -37.35 20.05 48.11
N ILE A 6 -37.15 19.59 49.31
CA ILE A 6 -36.55 18.39 49.85
C ILE A 6 -37.53 17.19 49.71
N GLY A 7 -37.02 16.04 49.51
CA GLY A 7 -37.75 14.76 49.67
C GLY A 7 -36.85 13.58 49.33
N LEU A 8 -36.19 13.07 50.23
CA LEU A 8 -36.22 11.99 51.21
C LEU A 8 -36.37 10.54 50.60
N LEU A 9 -35.28 9.77 50.75
CA LEU A 9 -35.15 8.32 51.07
C LEU A 9 -36.12 7.33 50.43
N THR A 10 -35.52 6.36 49.71
CA THR A 10 -35.71 4.93 50.12
C THR A 10 -34.52 4.10 49.62
N ALA A 11 -33.79 3.54 50.57
CA ALA A 11 -32.79 2.52 50.36
C ALA A 11 -33.49 1.19 50.05
N LEU A 12 -33.14 0.57 48.92
CA LEU A 12 -33.44 -0.85 48.69
C LEU A 12 -32.16 -1.54 48.35
N PHE A 13 -31.68 -2.28 49.36
CA PHE A 13 -30.53 -3.20 49.29
C PHE A 13 -31.01 -4.43 48.50
N VAL A 14 -30.60 -4.52 47.23
CA VAL A 14 -30.69 -5.76 46.48
C VAL A 14 -29.28 -6.33 46.36
N ALA A 15 -29.02 -7.32 47.19
CA ALA A 15 -27.86 -8.18 47.05
C ALA A 15 -28.02 -9.00 45.76
N GLY A 16 -27.48 -8.48 44.68
CA GLY A 16 -27.35 -9.19 43.39
C GLY A 16 -26.00 -9.87 43.31
N LEU A 17 -26.00 -11.18 43.27
CA LEU A 17 -24.82 -12.01 42.99
C LEU A 17 -24.14 -11.51 41.71
N SER A 18 -23.01 -10.87 41.84
CA SER A 18 -22.09 -10.66 40.76
C SER A 18 -21.47 -11.98 40.36
N LEU A 19 -22.04 -12.63 39.35
CA LEU A 19 -21.32 -13.64 38.58
C LEU A 19 -20.15 -12.90 37.90
N ALA A 20 -18.98 -13.01 38.51
CA ALA A 20 -17.74 -12.63 37.90
C ALA A 20 -17.53 -13.52 36.67
N TYR A 21 -18.01 -13.11 35.52
CA TYR A 21 -17.47 -13.60 34.26
C TYR A 21 -16.02 -13.16 34.23
N GLY A 22 -15.12 -14.10 34.51
CA GLY A 22 -13.69 -13.91 34.29
C GLY A 22 -13.48 -13.56 32.85
N GLN A 23 -13.22 -12.28 32.60
CA GLN A 23 -12.62 -11.81 31.38
C GLN A 23 -11.17 -12.33 31.43
N GLU A 24 -10.93 -13.49 30.81
CA GLU A 24 -9.56 -13.89 30.53
C GLU A 24 -8.89 -12.72 29.81
N PRO A 25 -7.72 -12.24 30.28
CA PRO A 25 -6.97 -11.26 29.54
C PRO A 25 -6.65 -11.90 28.19
N SER A 26 -7.28 -11.41 27.13
CA SER A 26 -6.95 -11.79 25.77
C SER A 26 -5.46 -11.50 25.59
N SER A 27 -4.64 -12.53 25.69
CA SER A 27 -3.22 -12.42 25.37
C SER A 27 -3.13 -11.78 24.00
N PRO A 28 -2.40 -10.68 23.82
CA PRO A 28 -2.23 -10.08 22.50
C PRO A 28 -1.70 -11.20 21.60
N MET A 29 -2.47 -11.59 20.59
CA MET A 29 -1.96 -12.50 19.57
C MET A 29 -0.63 -11.91 19.09
N PRO A 30 0.46 -12.69 19.10
CA PRO A 30 1.69 -12.21 18.51
C PRO A 30 1.35 -11.85 17.06
N THR A 31 1.52 -10.58 16.73
CA THR A 31 1.40 -10.09 15.36
C THR A 31 2.53 -10.79 14.60
N GLN A 32 2.24 -11.97 14.05
CA GLN A 32 3.17 -12.64 13.16
C GLN A 32 3.33 -11.70 11.98
N GLN A 33 4.42 -10.97 11.98
CA GLN A 33 4.83 -10.21 10.80
C GLN A 33 4.88 -11.20 9.66
N ALA A 34 4.02 -10.99 8.65
CA ALA A 34 4.00 -11.84 7.48
C ALA A 34 5.42 -11.93 6.92
N PRO A 35 5.90 -13.13 6.59
CA PRO A 35 7.24 -13.30 6.07
C PRO A 35 7.42 -12.43 4.83
N MET A 36 8.60 -11.83 4.69
CA MET A 36 8.91 -11.01 3.53
C MET A 36 8.77 -11.85 2.26
N PRO A 37 8.02 -11.38 1.24
CA PRO A 37 7.86 -12.13 0.00
C PRO A 37 9.21 -12.36 -0.67
N SER A 38 9.41 -13.53 -1.24
CA SER A 38 10.62 -13.86 -1.98
C SER A 38 10.68 -13.12 -3.33
N PRO A 39 11.86 -13.01 -3.97
CA PRO A 39 11.98 -12.50 -5.34
C PRO A 39 11.07 -13.24 -6.33
N THR A 40 10.91 -14.55 -6.14
CA THR A 40 10.05 -15.38 -6.96
C THR A 40 8.57 -15.02 -6.79
N ASP A 41 8.11 -14.78 -5.54
CA ASP A 41 6.74 -14.36 -5.28
C ASP A 41 6.44 -13.01 -5.92
N ILE A 42 7.37 -12.06 -5.81
CA ILE A 42 7.23 -10.74 -6.44
C ILE A 42 7.14 -10.87 -7.96
N LYS A 43 7.94 -11.74 -8.56
CA LYS A 43 7.87 -12.00 -10.00
C LYS A 43 6.52 -12.58 -10.40
N ILE A 44 6.03 -13.61 -9.71
CA ILE A 44 4.74 -14.24 -9.98
C ILE A 44 3.60 -13.21 -9.86
N LEU A 45 3.58 -12.43 -8.79
CA LEU A 45 2.57 -11.40 -8.58
C LEU A 45 2.63 -10.29 -9.64
N THR A 46 3.83 -9.94 -10.10
CA THR A 46 4.02 -8.95 -11.16
C THR A 46 3.52 -9.49 -12.50
N ASP A 47 3.86 -10.73 -12.85
CA ASP A 47 3.40 -11.37 -14.08
C ASP A 47 1.87 -11.52 -14.10
N ALA A 48 1.26 -11.88 -12.97
CA ALA A 48 -0.19 -11.92 -12.82
C ALA A 48 -0.83 -10.54 -13.07
N ARG A 49 -0.27 -9.46 -12.51
CA ARG A 49 -0.76 -8.09 -12.73
C ARG A 49 -0.64 -7.67 -14.20
N ILE A 50 0.48 -7.99 -14.84
CA ILE A 50 0.69 -7.75 -16.28
C ILE A 50 -0.39 -8.46 -17.10
N GLY A 51 -0.67 -9.73 -16.79
CA GLY A 51 -1.74 -10.50 -17.44
C GLY A 51 -3.11 -9.88 -17.27
N ILE A 52 -3.45 -9.42 -16.06
CA ILE A 52 -4.72 -8.74 -15.77
C ILE A 52 -4.84 -7.45 -16.57
N VAL A 53 -3.82 -6.60 -16.57
CA VAL A 53 -3.83 -5.33 -17.32
C VAL A 53 -4.03 -5.57 -18.80
N LYS A 54 -3.30 -6.52 -19.39
CA LYS A 54 -3.43 -6.90 -20.80
C LYS A 54 -4.84 -7.41 -21.13
N ALA A 55 -5.40 -8.28 -20.28
CA ALA A 55 -6.73 -8.84 -20.44
C ALA A 55 -7.83 -7.76 -20.39
N VAL A 56 -7.72 -6.80 -19.43
CA VAL A 56 -8.67 -5.70 -19.28
C VAL A 56 -8.66 -4.78 -20.49
N LEU A 57 -7.49 -4.52 -21.06
CA LEU A 57 -7.35 -3.62 -22.22
C LEU A 57 -7.85 -4.24 -23.52
N GLN A 58 -7.87 -5.58 -23.65
CA GLN A 58 -8.30 -6.26 -24.86
C GLN A 58 -7.60 -5.70 -26.11
N LEU A 59 -6.25 -5.75 -26.07
CA LEU A 59 -5.43 -5.19 -27.13
C LEU A 59 -5.68 -5.89 -28.47
N THR A 60 -5.70 -5.10 -29.55
CA THR A 60 -5.68 -5.66 -30.91
C THR A 60 -4.29 -6.21 -31.25
N PRO A 61 -4.15 -7.08 -32.27
CA PRO A 61 -2.84 -7.61 -32.68
C PRO A 61 -1.80 -6.52 -32.97
N GLU A 62 -2.25 -5.37 -33.49
CA GLU A 62 -1.36 -4.24 -33.78
C GLU A 62 -0.89 -3.54 -32.49
N GLN A 63 -1.80 -3.40 -31.52
CA GLN A 63 -1.49 -2.83 -30.22
C GLN A 63 -0.59 -3.76 -29.40
N GLU A 64 -0.74 -5.08 -29.55
CA GLU A 64 0.12 -6.05 -28.86
C GLU A 64 1.60 -5.93 -29.23
N LYS A 65 1.91 -5.42 -30.43
CA LYS A 65 3.31 -5.15 -30.84
C LYS A 65 3.95 -4.04 -30.00
N LEU A 66 3.13 -3.16 -29.41
CA LEU A 66 3.59 -2.05 -28.54
C LEU A 66 3.60 -2.43 -27.05
N TRP A 67 3.16 -3.63 -26.71
CA TRP A 67 3.05 -4.09 -25.34
C TRP A 67 4.39 -4.44 -24.65
N PRO A 68 5.39 -5.06 -25.29
CA PRO A 68 6.61 -5.49 -24.63
C PRO A 68 7.35 -4.38 -23.83
N PRO A 69 7.51 -3.15 -24.33
CA PRO A 69 8.14 -2.08 -23.55
C PRO A 69 7.37 -1.74 -22.27
N VAL A 70 6.03 -1.82 -22.30
CA VAL A 70 5.17 -1.58 -21.14
C VAL A 70 5.38 -2.67 -20.08
N GLU A 71 5.41 -3.92 -20.52
CA GLU A 71 5.64 -5.08 -19.67
C GLU A 71 7.02 -5.00 -18.98
N GLU A 72 8.06 -4.66 -19.74
CA GLU A 72 9.41 -4.46 -19.20
C GLU A 72 9.44 -3.34 -18.15
N ALA A 73 8.80 -2.19 -18.43
CA ALA A 73 8.74 -1.07 -17.48
C ALA A 73 7.99 -1.43 -16.20
N ILE A 74 6.93 -2.24 -16.27
CA ILE A 74 6.20 -2.73 -15.10
C ILE A 74 7.09 -3.63 -14.25
N ARG A 75 7.83 -4.58 -14.87
CA ARG A 75 8.76 -5.47 -14.17
C ARG A 75 9.91 -4.69 -13.53
N ALA A 76 10.54 -3.79 -14.26
CA ALA A 76 11.62 -2.95 -13.73
C ALA A 76 11.18 -2.13 -12.50
N ARG A 77 9.96 -1.59 -12.54
CA ARG A 77 9.39 -0.88 -11.38
C ARG A 77 9.13 -1.80 -10.19
N ALA A 78 8.66 -3.02 -10.42
CA ALA A 78 8.47 -4.01 -9.37
C ALA A 78 9.79 -4.41 -8.70
N ASP A 79 10.85 -4.62 -9.49
CA ASP A 79 12.20 -4.94 -9.00
C ASP A 79 12.78 -3.81 -8.15
N THR A 80 12.66 -2.55 -8.60
CA THR A 80 13.12 -1.38 -7.84
C THR A 80 12.40 -1.30 -6.50
N ARG A 81 11.07 -1.51 -6.51
CA ARG A 81 10.25 -1.52 -5.28
C ARG A 81 10.67 -2.63 -4.32
N TYR A 82 10.93 -3.83 -4.83
CA TYR A 82 11.39 -4.96 -4.02
C TYR A 82 12.75 -4.68 -3.38
N LYS A 83 13.74 -4.23 -4.16
CA LYS A 83 15.08 -3.90 -3.67
C LYS A 83 15.01 -2.86 -2.55
N ARG A 84 14.16 -1.85 -2.69
CA ARG A 84 13.93 -0.85 -1.66
C ARG A 84 13.31 -1.44 -0.39
N MET A 85 12.32 -2.30 -0.51
CA MET A 85 11.70 -2.97 0.62
C MET A 85 12.75 -3.78 1.40
N VAL A 86 13.60 -4.54 0.71
CA VAL A 86 14.71 -5.30 1.31
C VAL A 86 15.68 -4.37 2.05
N SER A 87 16.08 -3.25 1.43
CA SER A 87 17.02 -2.30 2.04
C SER A 87 16.47 -1.64 3.31
N ILE A 88 15.18 -1.33 3.33
CA ILE A 88 14.51 -0.76 4.53
C ILE A 88 14.51 -1.80 5.66
N THR A 89 14.12 -3.05 5.38
CA THR A 89 14.09 -4.11 6.38
C THR A 89 15.48 -4.41 6.96
N GLN A 90 16.50 -4.44 6.09
CA GLN A 90 17.89 -4.63 6.56
C GLN A 90 18.37 -3.52 7.49
N ARG A 91 17.95 -2.28 7.24
CA ARG A 91 18.31 -1.15 8.12
C ARG A 91 17.58 -1.17 9.45
N GLN A 92 16.31 -1.52 9.45
CA GLN A 92 15.55 -1.65 10.70
C GLN A 92 16.16 -2.68 11.65
N SER A 93 16.89 -3.66 11.11
CA SER A 93 17.62 -4.65 11.92
C SER A 93 18.99 -4.16 12.42
N GLN A 94 19.51 -3.04 11.89
CA GLN A 94 20.78 -2.44 12.30
C GLN A 94 20.49 -1.34 13.33
N GLN A 95 20.53 -1.70 14.61
CA GLN A 95 20.42 -0.73 15.71
C GLN A 95 21.72 0.09 15.78
N GLY A 96 21.69 1.29 15.23
CA GLY A 96 22.82 2.24 15.26
C GLY A 96 22.33 3.67 15.48
N GLU A 97 23.28 4.58 15.76
CA GLU A 97 23.00 6.00 15.81
C GLU A 97 22.47 6.49 14.46
N ILE A 98 21.35 7.21 14.49
CA ILE A 98 20.70 7.71 13.27
C ILE A 98 21.37 9.00 12.84
N ASP A 99 22.12 8.99 11.74
CA ASP A 99 22.55 10.21 11.07
C ASP A 99 21.36 10.83 10.29
N ALA A 100 20.76 11.86 10.88
CA ALA A 100 19.61 12.53 10.32
C ALA A 100 19.87 13.13 8.91
N VAL A 101 21.10 13.59 8.63
CA VAL A 101 21.45 14.15 7.33
C VAL A 101 21.58 13.05 6.28
N ALA A 102 22.20 11.93 6.64
CA ALA A 102 22.29 10.76 5.77
C ALA A 102 20.89 10.20 5.46
N LEU A 103 20.00 10.15 6.45
CA LEU A 103 18.61 9.73 6.29
C LEU A 103 17.85 10.64 5.30
N LEU A 104 17.99 11.96 5.41
CA LEU A 104 17.34 12.91 4.48
C LEU A 104 17.85 12.75 3.04
N ARG A 105 19.17 12.58 2.85
CA ARG A 105 19.76 12.33 1.53
C ARG A 105 19.21 11.07 0.90
N GLU A 106 19.21 10.02 1.66
CA GLU A 106 18.69 8.72 1.21
C GLU A 106 17.19 8.78 0.85
N ARG A 107 16.40 9.52 1.63
CA ARG A 107 14.98 9.74 1.33
C ARG A 107 14.83 10.50 0.00
N SER A 108 15.66 11.53 -0.21
CA SER A 108 15.69 12.28 -1.48
C SER A 108 16.01 11.38 -2.67
N ASP A 109 17.05 10.55 -2.56
CA ASP A 109 17.45 9.61 -3.61
C ASP A 109 16.32 8.60 -3.91
N ALA A 110 15.66 8.11 -2.89
CA ALA A 110 14.53 7.22 -3.03
C ALA A 110 13.33 7.85 -3.75
N PHE A 111 13.05 9.14 -3.51
CA PHE A 111 12.02 9.86 -4.27
C PHE A 111 12.45 10.08 -5.72
N ALA A 112 13.72 10.42 -5.97
CA ALA A 112 14.25 10.56 -7.31
C ALA A 112 14.15 9.27 -8.12
N GLU A 113 14.52 8.12 -7.54
CA GLU A 113 14.35 6.80 -8.15
C GLU A 113 12.88 6.48 -8.45
N LYS A 114 11.97 6.77 -7.51
CA LYS A 114 10.53 6.56 -7.68
C LYS A 114 9.99 7.41 -8.84
N ALA A 115 10.39 8.68 -8.91
CA ALA A 115 10.00 9.58 -9.99
C ALA A 115 10.54 9.12 -11.34
N ALA A 116 11.81 8.69 -11.43
CA ALA A 116 12.41 8.16 -12.63
C ALA A 116 11.71 6.87 -13.12
N ALA A 117 11.36 5.97 -12.20
CA ALA A 117 10.64 4.74 -12.54
C ALA A 117 9.22 5.01 -13.06
N LEU A 118 8.51 6.00 -12.49
CA LEU A 118 7.21 6.43 -12.99
C LEU A 118 7.31 7.08 -14.37
N LYS A 119 8.34 7.91 -14.58
CA LYS A 119 8.57 8.50 -15.89
C LYS A 119 8.83 7.44 -16.96
N LYS A 120 9.70 6.46 -16.69
CA LYS A 120 9.96 5.34 -17.60
C LYS A 120 8.68 4.57 -17.93
N LEU A 121 7.84 4.33 -16.94
CA LEU A 121 6.55 3.68 -17.15
C LEU A 121 5.63 4.51 -18.05
N ALA A 122 5.54 5.82 -17.84
CA ALA A 122 4.75 6.71 -18.67
C ALA A 122 5.26 6.75 -20.11
N ASP A 123 6.58 6.85 -20.30
CA ASP A 123 7.23 6.87 -21.61
C ASP A 123 6.98 5.55 -22.38
N ALA A 124 7.00 4.41 -21.68
CA ALA A 124 6.68 3.10 -22.27
C ALA A 124 5.21 2.97 -22.67
N TRP A 125 4.30 3.56 -21.90
CA TRP A 125 2.87 3.57 -22.20
C TRP A 125 2.49 4.51 -23.34
N ALA A 126 3.22 5.61 -23.56
CA ALA A 126 2.82 6.67 -24.47
C ALA A 126 2.52 6.18 -25.91
N PRO A 127 3.35 5.34 -26.56
CA PRO A 127 3.06 4.84 -27.89
C PRO A 127 1.79 3.99 -27.96
N LEU A 128 1.61 3.08 -26.98
CA LEU A 128 0.42 2.23 -26.92
C LEU A 128 -0.84 3.06 -26.64
N TYR A 129 -0.77 4.02 -25.72
CA TYR A 129 -1.89 4.88 -25.33
C TYR A 129 -2.47 5.67 -26.51
N GLN A 130 -1.61 6.12 -27.42
CA GLN A 130 -2.04 6.85 -28.61
C GLN A 130 -2.92 5.99 -29.55
N THR A 131 -2.72 4.68 -29.57
CA THR A 131 -3.48 3.75 -30.41
C THR A 131 -4.75 3.21 -29.74
N LEU A 132 -4.94 3.46 -28.44
CA LEU A 132 -6.08 2.96 -27.71
C LEU A 132 -7.39 3.64 -28.15
N LYS A 133 -8.45 2.83 -28.28
CA LYS A 133 -9.83 3.29 -28.49
C LYS A 133 -10.38 3.98 -27.24
N PRO A 134 -11.44 4.79 -27.35
CA PRO A 134 -12.03 5.50 -26.22
C PRO A 134 -12.39 4.59 -25.03
N ASP A 135 -12.98 3.41 -25.30
CA ASP A 135 -13.34 2.42 -24.28
C ASP A 135 -12.11 1.79 -23.60
N GLN A 136 -11.04 1.54 -24.36
CA GLN A 136 -9.77 1.08 -23.81
C GLN A 136 -9.11 2.15 -22.92
N LYS A 137 -9.14 3.43 -23.35
CA LYS A 137 -8.65 4.56 -22.55
C LYS A 137 -9.40 4.70 -21.22
N GLN A 138 -10.72 4.52 -21.25
CA GLN A 138 -11.53 4.53 -20.04
C GLN A 138 -11.14 3.40 -19.08
N ARG A 139 -10.94 2.16 -19.58
CA ARG A 139 -10.46 1.04 -18.78
C ARG A 139 -9.06 1.31 -18.20
N MET A 140 -8.16 1.88 -19.01
CA MET A 140 -6.83 2.25 -18.55
C MET A 140 -6.87 3.33 -17.47
N GLN A 141 -7.77 4.31 -17.57
CA GLN A 141 -7.94 5.33 -16.54
C GLN A 141 -8.30 4.73 -15.19
N LEU A 142 -9.20 3.75 -15.15
CA LEU A 142 -9.54 3.03 -13.92
C LEU A 142 -8.33 2.29 -13.32
N LEU A 143 -7.48 1.69 -14.17
CA LEU A 143 -6.24 1.04 -13.72
C LEU A 143 -5.22 2.06 -13.19
N ALA A 144 -5.07 3.21 -13.87
CA ALA A 144 -4.15 4.27 -13.46
C ALA A 144 -4.55 4.89 -12.13
N MET A 145 -5.84 5.11 -11.89
CA MET A 145 -6.34 5.63 -10.60
C MET A 145 -5.96 4.71 -9.45
N ARG A 146 -6.06 3.38 -9.62
CA ARG A 146 -5.59 2.41 -8.62
C ARG A 146 -4.11 2.52 -8.30
N VAL A 147 -3.27 2.82 -9.30
CA VAL A 147 -1.83 3.03 -9.10
C VAL A 147 -1.57 4.31 -8.33
N VAL A 148 -2.30 5.39 -8.64
CA VAL A 148 -2.19 6.67 -7.93
C VAL A 148 -2.67 6.55 -6.49
N ASP A 149 -3.79 5.87 -6.24
CA ASP A 149 -4.29 5.63 -4.88
C ASP A 149 -3.28 4.84 -4.04
N GLN A 150 -2.67 3.78 -4.61
CA GLN A 150 -1.59 3.05 -3.93
C GLN A 150 -0.34 3.88 -3.63
N LEU A 151 -0.12 4.97 -4.36
CA LEU A 151 0.98 5.91 -4.09
C LEU A 151 0.63 6.88 -2.98
N ARG A 152 -0.65 7.21 -2.83
CA ARG A 152 -1.17 8.11 -1.81
C ARG A 152 -1.38 7.40 -0.47
N ASP A 153 -1.81 6.13 -0.50
CA ASP A 153 -2.05 5.31 0.70
C ASP A 153 -0.75 4.71 1.30
N GLN A 154 0.41 4.98 0.71
CA GLN A 154 1.67 4.79 1.42
C GLN A 154 1.78 5.94 2.41
N PRO A 155 1.65 5.69 3.73
CA PRO A 155 1.78 6.75 4.72
C PRO A 155 3.12 7.44 4.46
N ASP A 156 3.05 8.73 4.19
CA ASP A 156 4.22 9.57 4.32
C ASP A 156 4.56 9.45 5.81
N ASP A 157 5.68 8.78 6.14
CA ASP A 157 6.16 8.53 7.51
C ASP A 157 6.49 9.85 8.26
N TRP A 158 5.63 10.86 8.14
CA TRP A 158 5.79 12.18 8.72
C TRP A 158 4.69 12.58 9.70
N ASP A 159 3.70 11.69 9.98
CA ASP A 159 2.69 11.90 11.03
C ASP A 159 3.08 11.25 12.36
#